data_845f415033b9517cbe4a119b9cafe916
#
_entry.id   845f415033b9517cbe4a119b9cafe916
#
_cell.length_a   1.000
_cell.length_b   1.000
_cell.length_c   1.000
_cell.angle_alpha   90.00
_cell.angle_beta   90.00
_cell.angle_gamma   90.00
#
_symmetry.space_group_name_H-M   'P 1'
#
loop_
_entity.id
_entity.type
_entity.pdbx_description
1 polymer ?
#
loop_
_entity_poly.entity_id
_entity_poly.type
_entity_poly.pdbx_seq_one_letter_code
_entity_poly.pdbx_strand_id
1 'polypeptide(L)' 'MKNFINTTDKETVDKLIAVGFQLVSHTGGVYTFLNQPPKNFTFDEVDKKKVAYTNTLNV' A
#
# COMPACT_ATOMS: atom_id res chain seq x y z
N MET A 1 13.30 7.62 3.29
CA MET A 1 12.27 6.56 3.42
C MET A 1 10.94 7.06 2.87
N LYS A 2 10.24 6.24 2.14
CA LYS A 2 8.96 6.63 1.56
C LYS A 2 7.84 6.47 2.59
N ASN A 3 6.95 7.44 2.66
CA ASN A 3 5.88 7.45 3.66
C ASN A 3 4.62 6.72 3.23
N PHE A 4 4.41 6.57 1.93
CA PHE A 4 3.17 6.02 1.39
C PHE A 4 3.43 4.94 0.36
N ILE A 5 2.46 4.05 0.22
CA ILE A 5 2.44 3.00 -0.79
C ILE A 5 1.21 3.22 -1.66
N ASN A 6 1.40 3.34 -2.98
CA ASN A 6 0.30 3.46 -3.94
C ASN A 6 0.16 2.19 -4.73
N THR A 7 -1.07 1.78 -5.00
CA THR A 7 -1.35 0.66 -5.89
C THR A 7 -2.68 0.87 -6.60
N THR A 8 -2.79 0.35 -7.81
CA THR A 8 -4.05 0.30 -8.56
C THR A 8 -4.61 -1.12 -8.63
N ASP A 9 -3.88 -2.09 -8.10
CA ASP A 9 -4.26 -3.50 -8.16
C ASP A 9 -5.15 -3.88 -6.98
N LYS A 10 -6.38 -4.26 -7.26
CA LYS A 10 -7.37 -4.56 -6.21
C LYS A 10 -6.96 -5.74 -5.33
N GLU A 11 -6.35 -6.76 -5.91
CA GLU A 11 -5.86 -7.90 -5.12
C GLU A 11 -4.79 -7.48 -4.13
N THR A 12 -3.89 -6.58 -4.57
CA THR A 12 -2.85 -6.03 -3.69
C THR A 12 -3.48 -5.22 -2.57
N VAL A 13 -4.52 -4.43 -2.87
CA VAL A 13 -5.27 -3.67 -1.85
C VAL A 13 -5.82 -4.62 -0.79
N ASP A 14 -6.46 -5.70 -1.21
CA ASP A 14 -7.06 -6.66 -0.29
C ASP A 14 -5.99 -7.31 0.59
N LYS A 15 -4.84 -7.64 0.02
CA LYS A 15 -3.72 -8.21 0.77
C LYS A 15 -3.15 -7.23 1.79
N LEU A 16 -2.97 -5.96 1.40
CA LEU A 16 -2.44 -4.94 2.31
C LEU A 16 -3.38 -4.71 3.49
N ILE A 17 -4.67 -4.65 3.22
CA ILE A 17 -5.67 -4.51 4.29
C ILE A 17 -5.64 -5.74 5.21
N ALA A 18 -5.58 -6.92 4.63
CA ALA A 18 -5.60 -8.17 5.40
C ALA A 18 -4.39 -8.30 6.33
N VAL A 19 -3.23 -7.80 5.92
CA VAL A 19 -2.03 -7.87 6.76
C VAL A 19 -1.91 -6.70 7.74
N GLY A 20 -2.78 -5.69 7.65
CA GLY A 20 -2.84 -4.64 8.67
C GLY A 20 -2.36 -3.27 8.24
N PHE A 21 -2.15 -3.02 6.96
CA PHE A 21 -1.82 -1.67 6.48
C PHE A 21 -3.05 -0.77 6.57
N GLN A 22 -2.81 0.51 6.80
CA GLN A 22 -3.87 1.51 6.89
C GLN A 22 -4.07 2.21 5.55
N LEU A 23 -5.27 2.12 4.99
CA LEU A 23 -5.66 2.87 3.80
C LEU A 23 -5.91 4.32 4.19
N VAL A 24 -5.23 5.26 3.54
CA VAL A 24 -5.36 6.69 3.85
C VAL A 24 -6.02 7.48 2.73
N SER A 25 -6.04 6.96 1.51
CA SER A 25 -6.67 7.65 0.38
C SER A 25 -7.05 6.68 -0.72
N HIS A 26 -8.14 6.98 -1.41
CA HIS A 26 -8.55 6.23 -2.60
C HIS A 26 -9.14 7.23 -3.59
N THR A 27 -8.38 7.55 -4.64
CA THR A 27 -8.77 8.56 -5.63
C THR A 27 -8.40 8.09 -7.04
N GLY A 28 -9.35 8.17 -7.96
CA GLY A 28 -9.09 7.86 -9.36
C GLY A 28 -8.57 6.45 -9.62
N GLY A 29 -9.01 5.47 -8.84
CA GLY A 29 -8.54 4.09 -8.97
C GLY A 29 -7.20 3.81 -8.30
N VAL A 30 -6.59 4.81 -7.67
CA VAL A 30 -5.34 4.64 -6.93
C VAL A 30 -5.63 4.55 -5.44
N TYR A 31 -5.11 3.52 -4.79
CA TYR A 31 -5.23 3.32 -3.34
C TYR A 31 -3.90 3.66 -2.70
N THR A 32 -3.93 4.52 -1.68
CA THR A 32 -2.74 4.96 -0.96
C THR A 32 -2.79 4.47 0.47
N PHE A 33 -1.73 3.80 0.90
CA PHE A 33 -1.60 3.26 2.26
C PHE A 33 -0.42 3.92 2.96
N LEU A 34 -0.49 3.98 4.29
CA LEU A 34 0.70 4.34 5.07
C LEU A 34 1.74 3.24 4.97
N ASN A 35 3.00 3.64 4.74
CA ASN A 35 4.11 2.69 4.70
C ASN A 35 4.58 2.38 6.12
N GLN A 36 3.71 1.73 6.90
CA GLN A 36 3.98 1.30 8.27
C GLN A 36 3.62 -0.18 8.39
N PRO A 37 4.52 -1.07 7.95
CA PRO A 37 4.22 -2.49 7.98
C PRO A 37 4.07 -3.00 9.41
N PRO A 38 3.14 -3.94 9.65
CA PRO A 38 3.03 -4.60 10.95
C PRO A 38 4.31 -5.38 11.27
N LYS A 39 4.51 -5.69 12.56
CA LYS A 39 5.73 -6.32 13.05
C LYS A 39 6.11 -7.60 12.33
N ASN A 40 5.14 -8.40 11.96
CA ASN A 40 5.37 -9.72 11.35
C ASN A 40 5.19 -9.73 9.85
N PHE A 41 5.10 -8.54 9.23
CA PHE A 41 4.88 -8.45 7.80
C PHE A 41 6.16 -8.74 7.03
N THR A 42 6.04 -9.56 5.98
CA THR A 42 7.12 -9.77 5.01
C THR A 42 6.62 -9.33 3.63
N PHE A 43 7.45 -8.60 2.91
CA PHE A 43 7.08 -8.13 1.58
C PHE A 43 6.97 -9.25 0.53
N ASP A 44 7.33 -10.47 0.90
CA ASP A 44 7.16 -11.64 0.02
C ASP A 44 5.69 -11.91 -0.30
N GLU A 45 4.77 -11.44 0.55
CA GLU A 45 3.34 -11.63 0.34
C GLU A 45 2.72 -10.63 -0.64
N VAL A 46 3.47 -9.60 -1.01
CA VAL A 46 2.98 -8.54 -1.90
C VAL A 46 3.89 -8.45 -3.11
N ASP A 47 3.28 -8.39 -4.30
CA ASP A 47 4.05 -8.22 -5.53
C ASP A 47 4.56 -6.78 -5.60
N LYS A 48 5.87 -6.62 -5.47
CA LYS A 48 6.53 -5.30 -5.49
C LYS A 48 6.32 -4.56 -6.80
N LYS A 49 6.02 -5.27 -7.88
CA LYS A 49 5.76 -4.65 -9.19
C LYS A 49 4.41 -3.97 -9.25
N LYS A 50 3.51 -4.30 -8.33
CA LYS A 50 2.15 -3.76 -8.30
C LYS A 50 1.98 -2.61 -7.33
N VAL A 51 3.04 -2.22 -6.63
CA VAL A 51 3.01 -1.11 -5.69
C VAL A 51 4.09 -0.10 -6.03
N ALA A 52 3.84 1.16 -5.68
CA ALA A 52 4.81 2.24 -5.83
C ALA A 52 4.97 2.93 -4.49
N TYR A 53 6.20 3.23 -4.12
CA TYR A 53 6.50 3.93 -2.88
C TYR A 53 6.65 5.41 -3.15
N THR A 54 6.05 6.26 -2.32
CA THR A 54 6.06 7.70 -2.51
C THR A 54 6.05 8.43 -1.18
N ASN A 55 6.56 9.67 -1.18
CA ASN A 55 6.45 10.57 -0.04
C ASN A 55 5.27 11.53 -0.18
N THR A 56 4.55 11.48 -1.29
CA THR A 56 3.45 12.40 -1.57
C THR A 56 2.12 11.67 -1.40
N LEU A 57 1.24 12.24 -0.58
CA LEU A 57 -0.11 11.72 -0.46
C LEU A 57 -0.89 12.06 -1.71
N ASN A 58 -1.44 11.04 -2.35
CA ASN A 58 -2.21 11.21 -3.57
C ASN A 58 -3.69 11.33 -3.21
N VAL A 59 -4.16 12.54 -3.12
CA VAL A 59 -5.55 12.84 -2.77
C VAL A 59 -6.32 13.47 -3.91
#